data_14d6d534334f1363a79e2cd78b2e90c5
#
_entry.id   14d6d534334f1363a79e2cd78b2e90c5
#
_cell.length_a   1.000
_cell.length_b   1.000
_cell.length_c   1.000
_cell.angle_alpha   90.00
_cell.angle_beta   90.00
_cell.angle_gamma   90.00
#
_symmetry.space_group_name_H-M   'P 1'
#
loop_
_entity.id
_entity.type
_entity.pdbx_description
1 polymer ?
#
loop_
_entity_poly.entity_id
_entity_poly.type
_entity_poly.pdbx_seq_one_letter_code
_entity_poly.pdbx_strand_id
1 'polypeptide(L)'
;MLLTLNDQMSDLGKRIKARRLALDLTQQVAAAKAGVAHRTWRRMEAEGRASIEDLVRAAIALRCDEGIVALFPDMAASNMDELLAQQRKATRPLPQRARGTRP
;
A
#
# COMPACT_ATOMS: atom_id res chain seq x y z
N MET A 1 11.69 14.75 -12.89
CA MET A 1 10.52 14.77 -13.76
C MET A 1 9.27 14.48 -12.95
N LEU A 2 8.23 15.28 -13.17
CA LEU A 2 6.98 15.07 -12.48
C LEU A 2 6.09 14.13 -13.28
N LEU A 3 5.56 13.12 -12.62
CA LEU A 3 4.61 12.21 -13.23
C LEU A 3 3.20 12.69 -12.96
N THR A 4 2.34 12.57 -13.97
CA THR A 4 0.93 12.90 -13.79
C THR A 4 0.27 11.82 -12.92
N LEU A 5 -0.92 12.13 -12.45
CA LEU A 5 -1.73 11.12 -11.73
C LEU A 5 -1.90 9.87 -12.59
N ASN A 6 -2.26 10.06 -13.85
CA ASN A 6 -2.49 8.95 -14.74
C ASN A 6 -1.22 8.11 -14.95
N ASP A 7 -0.08 8.78 -15.07
CA ASP A 7 1.19 8.08 -15.22
C ASP A 7 1.47 7.20 -13.99
N GLN A 8 1.22 7.73 -12.81
CA GLN A 8 1.48 7.00 -11.59
C GLN A 8 0.54 5.81 -11.42
N MET A 9 -0.73 5.99 -11.77
CA MET A 9 -1.69 4.90 -11.72
C MET A 9 -1.34 3.80 -12.70
N SER A 10 -1.01 4.19 -13.93
CA SER A 10 -0.63 3.23 -14.95
C SER A 10 0.62 2.46 -14.54
N ASP A 11 1.60 3.17 -14.01
CA ASP A 11 2.82 2.55 -13.56
C ASP A 11 2.56 1.56 -12.43
N LEU A 12 1.70 1.93 -11.50
CA LEU A 12 1.34 1.04 -10.40
C LEU A 12 0.70 -0.25 -10.93
N GLY A 13 -0.21 -0.11 -11.88
CA GLY A 13 -0.84 -1.28 -12.51
C GLY A 13 0.19 -2.19 -13.16
N LYS A 14 1.16 -1.61 -13.84
CA LYS A 14 2.22 -2.39 -14.47
C LYS A 14 3.10 -3.11 -13.44
N ARG A 15 3.35 -2.45 -12.31
CA ARG A 15 4.15 -3.08 -11.26
C ARG A 15 3.40 -4.23 -10.59
N ILE A 16 2.09 -4.07 -10.44
CA ILE A 16 1.27 -5.17 -9.91
C ILE A 16 1.36 -6.36 -10.84
N LYS A 17 1.24 -6.13 -12.14
CA LYS A 17 1.34 -7.19 -13.12
C LYS A 17 2.71 -7.85 -13.10
N ALA A 18 3.77 -7.05 -13.07
CA ALA A 18 5.12 -7.57 -13.06
C ALA A 18 5.37 -8.45 -11.83
N ARG A 19 4.88 -8.00 -10.67
CA ARG A 19 5.05 -8.77 -9.44
C ARG A 19 4.27 -10.08 -9.51
N ARG A 20 3.06 -10.03 -10.05
CA ARG A 20 2.26 -11.24 -10.22
C ARG A 20 2.96 -12.25 -11.10
N LEU A 21 3.50 -11.79 -12.22
CA LEU A 21 4.21 -12.68 -13.14
C LEU A 21 5.47 -13.24 -12.52
N ALA A 22 6.16 -12.43 -11.72
CA ALA A 22 7.36 -12.91 -11.03
C ALA A 22 7.04 -14.02 -10.03
N LEU A 23 5.84 -14.04 -9.51
CA LEU A 23 5.38 -15.10 -8.61
C LEU A 23 4.70 -16.24 -9.36
N ASP A 24 4.68 -16.17 -10.67
CA ASP A 24 4.16 -17.24 -11.52
C ASP A 24 2.66 -17.45 -11.32
N LEU A 25 1.93 -16.36 -11.12
CA LEU A 25 0.49 -16.43 -10.88
C LEU A 25 -0.27 -15.92 -12.08
N THR A 26 -1.41 -16.57 -12.35
CA THR A 26 -2.37 -16.00 -13.31
C THR A 26 -3.17 -14.92 -12.60
N GLN A 27 -3.83 -14.07 -13.40
CA GLN A 27 -4.71 -13.05 -12.81
C GLN A 27 -5.79 -13.67 -11.95
N GLN A 28 -6.37 -14.74 -12.43
CA GLN A 28 -7.45 -15.40 -11.71
C GLN A 28 -6.99 -15.94 -10.36
N VAL A 29 -5.84 -16.59 -10.36
CA VAL A 29 -5.30 -17.15 -9.12
C VAL A 29 -4.90 -16.03 -8.15
N ALA A 30 -4.27 -14.98 -8.68
CA ALA A 30 -3.88 -13.86 -7.83
C ALA A 30 -5.10 -13.19 -7.20
N ALA A 31 -6.16 -12.98 -8.00
CA ALA A 31 -7.40 -12.39 -7.50
C ALA A 31 -8.00 -13.26 -6.40
N ALA A 32 -8.01 -14.57 -6.60
CA ALA A 32 -8.55 -15.49 -5.60
C ALA A 32 -7.73 -15.42 -4.32
N LYS A 33 -6.41 -15.40 -4.43
CA LYS A 33 -5.55 -15.30 -3.24
C LYS A 33 -5.77 -13.99 -2.50
N ALA A 34 -6.02 -12.92 -3.23
CA ALA A 34 -6.26 -11.61 -2.62
C ALA A 34 -7.66 -11.45 -2.07
N GLY A 35 -8.57 -12.31 -2.48
CA GLY A 35 -9.96 -12.17 -2.08
C GLY A 35 -10.68 -11.06 -2.80
N VAL A 36 -10.27 -10.76 -4.04
CA VAL A 36 -10.94 -9.75 -4.86
C VAL A 36 -11.50 -10.42 -6.12
N ALA A 37 -12.47 -9.76 -6.73
CA ALA A 37 -13.05 -10.27 -7.97
C ALA A 37 -12.02 -10.26 -9.09
N HIS A 38 -12.10 -11.22 -9.99
CA HIS A 38 -11.20 -11.29 -11.13
C HIS A 38 -11.26 -10.00 -11.97
N ARG A 39 -12.46 -9.46 -12.15
CA ARG A 39 -12.62 -8.20 -12.89
C ARG A 39 -11.89 -7.06 -12.20
N THR A 40 -11.96 -7.00 -10.86
CA THR A 40 -11.27 -5.98 -10.10
C THR A 40 -9.76 -6.10 -10.29
N TRP A 41 -9.26 -7.32 -10.25
CA TRP A 41 -7.83 -7.53 -10.47
C TRP A 41 -7.40 -7.07 -11.85
N ARG A 42 -8.14 -7.46 -12.88
CA ARG A 42 -7.81 -7.06 -14.24
C ARG A 42 -7.78 -5.54 -14.39
N ARG A 43 -8.75 -4.87 -13.77
CA ARG A 43 -8.83 -3.42 -13.83
C ARG A 43 -7.66 -2.78 -13.11
N MET A 44 -7.24 -3.39 -12.01
CA MET A 44 -6.10 -2.91 -11.25
C MET A 44 -4.83 -2.90 -12.10
N GLU A 45 -4.58 -3.99 -12.82
CA GLU A 45 -3.41 -4.07 -13.68
C GLU A 45 -3.51 -3.17 -14.91
N ALA A 46 -4.70 -3.08 -15.49
CA ALA A 46 -4.88 -2.34 -16.72
C ALA A 46 -4.92 -0.83 -16.51
N GLU A 47 -5.52 -0.38 -15.42
CA GLU A 47 -5.80 1.03 -15.21
C GLU A 47 -5.20 1.60 -13.93
N GLY A 48 -4.73 0.75 -13.05
CA GLY A 48 -4.26 1.21 -11.75
C GLY A 48 -5.38 1.72 -10.86
N ARG A 49 -6.58 1.16 -11.02
CA ARG A 49 -7.76 1.60 -10.26
C ARG A 49 -8.24 0.49 -9.36
N ALA A 50 -8.45 0.85 -8.12
CA ALA A 50 -8.97 -0.07 -7.11
C ALA A 50 -9.28 0.72 -5.86
N SER A 51 -10.08 0.14 -4.98
CA SER A 51 -10.24 0.71 -3.66
C SER A 51 -8.93 0.51 -2.89
N ILE A 52 -8.77 1.26 -1.81
CA ILE A 52 -7.61 1.07 -0.94
C ILE A 52 -7.61 -0.35 -0.38
N GLU A 53 -8.78 -0.83 0.02
CA GLU A 53 -8.88 -2.19 0.55
C GLU A 53 -8.38 -3.22 -0.46
N ASP A 54 -8.81 -3.11 -1.70
CA ASP A 54 -8.42 -4.07 -2.72
C ASP A 54 -6.94 -3.96 -3.05
N LEU A 55 -6.39 -2.76 -3.03
CA LEU A 55 -4.96 -2.56 -3.25
C LEU A 55 -4.15 -3.23 -2.14
N VAL A 56 -4.58 -3.05 -0.89
CA VAL A 56 -3.88 -3.68 0.23
C VAL A 56 -3.99 -5.20 0.14
N ARG A 57 -5.17 -5.72 -0.20
CA ARG A 57 -5.33 -7.15 -0.39
C ARG A 57 -4.40 -7.69 -1.47
N ALA A 58 -4.27 -6.96 -2.57
CA ALA A 58 -3.39 -7.35 -3.66
C ALA A 58 -1.93 -7.35 -3.20
N ALA A 59 -1.53 -6.33 -2.46
CA ALA A 59 -0.15 -6.24 -1.98
C ALA A 59 0.19 -7.41 -1.07
N ILE A 60 -0.73 -7.79 -0.19
CA ILE A 60 -0.52 -8.93 0.70
C ILE A 60 -0.40 -10.22 -0.12
N ALA A 61 -1.29 -10.41 -1.09
CA ALA A 61 -1.27 -11.61 -1.92
C ALA A 61 0.02 -11.73 -2.73
N LEU A 62 0.59 -10.59 -3.13
CA LEU A 62 1.82 -10.54 -3.91
C LEU A 62 3.07 -10.44 -3.03
N ARG A 63 2.91 -10.52 -1.73
CA ARG A 63 4.00 -10.49 -0.75
C ARG A 63 4.82 -9.21 -0.84
N CYS A 64 4.15 -8.09 -1.03
CA CYS A 64 4.83 -6.80 -1.07
C CYS A 64 4.08 -5.74 -0.27
N ASP A 65 3.41 -6.17 0.79
CA ASP A 65 2.68 -5.24 1.65
C ASP A 65 3.61 -4.32 2.45
N GLU A 66 4.91 -4.63 2.49
CA GLU A 66 5.86 -3.69 3.06
C GLU A 66 5.86 -2.36 2.34
N GLY A 67 5.58 -2.38 1.03
CA GLY A 67 5.47 -1.15 0.26
C GLY A 67 4.28 -0.30 0.71
N ILE A 68 3.21 -0.95 1.14
CA ILE A 68 2.05 -0.23 1.65
C ILE A 68 2.43 0.47 2.97
N VAL A 69 3.13 -0.25 3.84
CA VAL A 69 3.55 0.31 5.12
C VAL A 69 4.46 1.52 4.93
N ALA A 70 5.24 1.51 3.86
CA ALA A 70 6.19 2.59 3.58
C ALA A 70 5.57 3.80 2.90
N LEU A 71 4.32 3.70 2.47
CA LEU A 71 3.64 4.85 1.84
C LEU A 71 3.43 5.95 2.86
N PHE A 72 3.58 7.19 2.38
CA PHE A 72 3.35 8.36 3.21
C PHE A 72 4.14 8.31 4.51
N PRO A 73 5.47 8.22 4.40
CA PRO A 73 6.29 8.14 5.61
C PRO A 73 6.13 9.40 6.45
N ASP A 74 6.29 9.23 7.75
CA ASP A 74 6.25 10.35 8.67
C ASP A 74 7.37 11.33 8.28
N MET A 75 7.01 12.59 8.06
CA MET A 75 7.98 13.61 7.68
C MET A 75 9.09 13.75 8.71
N ALA A 76 8.74 13.60 9.99
CA ALA A 76 9.73 13.71 11.05
C ALA A 76 10.72 12.56 11.03
N ALA A 77 10.36 11.45 10.43
CA ALA A 77 11.24 10.29 10.34
C ALA A 77 12.33 10.46 9.29
N SER A 78 12.25 11.49 8.47
CA SER A 78 13.28 11.75 7.48
C SER A 78 14.58 12.24 8.13
N ASN A 79 14.51 12.68 9.39
CA ASN A 79 15.65 13.13 10.17
C ASN A 79 15.84 12.16 11.33
N MET A 80 17.01 11.54 11.40
CA MET A 80 17.25 10.51 12.39
C MET A 80 17.13 11.04 13.82
N ASP A 81 17.63 12.26 14.06
CA ASP A 81 17.54 12.83 15.39
C ASP A 81 16.09 13.09 15.78
N GLU A 82 15.31 13.58 14.85
CA GLU A 82 13.89 13.80 15.11
C GLU A 82 13.18 12.47 15.36
N LEU A 83 13.56 11.45 14.59
CA LEU A 83 12.97 10.14 14.75
C LEU A 83 13.21 9.61 16.14
N LEU A 84 14.45 9.73 16.62
CA LEU A 84 14.80 9.25 17.97
C LEU A 84 14.03 10.03 19.02
N ALA A 85 13.93 11.35 18.82
CA ALA A 85 13.17 12.17 19.76
C ALA A 85 11.71 11.78 19.78
N GLN A 86 11.16 11.49 18.63
CA GLN A 86 9.76 11.08 18.53
C GLN A 86 9.53 9.73 19.17
N GLN A 87 10.47 8.81 19.01
CA GLN A 87 10.34 7.51 19.63
C GLN A 87 10.31 7.62 21.14
N ARG A 88 11.12 8.51 21.70
CA ARG A 88 11.10 8.73 23.13
C ARG A 88 9.75 9.28 23.59
N LYS A 89 9.17 10.19 22.79
CA LYS A 89 7.86 10.73 23.12
C LYS A 89 6.78 9.67 22.95
N ALA A 90 6.93 8.81 21.95
CA ALA A 90 5.93 7.81 21.66
C ALA A 90 5.86 6.72 22.73
N THR A 91 6.87 6.63 23.61
CA THR A 91 6.80 5.68 24.70
C THR A 91 5.80 6.10 25.76
N ARG A 92 5.36 7.36 25.70
CA ARG A 92 4.32 7.83 26.64
C ARG A 92 2.96 7.38 26.13
N PRO A 93 2.04 7.09 27.06
CA PRO A 93 0.69 6.70 26.62
C PRO A 93 0.10 7.79 25.78
N LEU A 94 -0.48 7.42 24.65
CA LEU A 94 -1.14 8.36 23.82
C LEU A 94 -2.48 8.68 24.40
N PRO A 95 -2.87 9.94 24.32
CA PRO A 95 -4.26 10.24 24.53
C PRO A 95 -4.97 9.55 23.41
N GLN A 96 -5.79 8.91 23.63
CA GLN A 96 -6.24 8.19 22.51
C GLN A 96 -7.32 8.86 21.74
N ARG A 97 -6.35 8.99 21.55
CA ARG A 97 -6.70 9.41 20.83
C ARG A 97 -7.44 9.61 20.33
N ALA A 98 -7.30 9.62 20.76
CA ALA A 98 -7.79 9.82 20.29
C ALA A 98 -8.35 9.64 19.79
N ARG A 99 -8.34 9.37 20.01
CA ARG A 99 -8.78 9.18 19.53
C ARG A 99 -9.72 9.07 19.30
N GLY A 100 -9.80 8.98 19.76
CA GLY A 100 -10.51 9.02 19.53
C GLY A 100 -11.25 8.66 19.77
N THR A 101 -11.11 8.52 20.26
CA THR A 101 -11.63 8.45 20.48
C THR A 101 -12.46 8.31 20.90
N ARG A 102 -12.66 8.10 21.19
CA ARG A 102 -13.16 8.17 21.57
C ARG A 102 -13.96 8.18 21.88
N PRO A 103 -14.29 8.01 22.08
CA PRO A 103 -14.80 8.14 22.52
C PRO A 103 -14.97 8.55 22.87
#